data_adcbf8aacf7b919b24f9a9ada9d73c84
#
_entry.id   adcbf8aacf7b919b24f9a9ada9d73c84
#
_cell.length_a   1.000
_cell.length_b   1.000
_cell.length_c   1.000
_cell.angle_alpha   90.00
_cell.angle_beta   90.00
_cell.angle_gamma   90.00
#
_symmetry.space_group_name_H-M   'P 1'
#
loop_
_entity.id
_entity.type
_entity.pdbx_description
1 polymer ?
#
loop_
_entity_poly.entity_id
_entity_poly.type
_entity_poly.pdbx_seq_one_letter_code
_entity_poly.pdbx_strand_id
1 'polypeptide(L)'
;MLKINRNLREMKDNGESIKLAIIGCGKMGASLISQLSKIDAMEVKLVVDRNPRKAIKALVQAGISEDKIIYTDDYNEGYEVLEKGFVAVSTNHRLAYKLLQINAVVDCTGNPPFGAVIARKTIQYHKHMISFNVECDATVGPVLHDMAKKAGVVYTGILGDEPGAIMDLVDSAYGMGLKVLVAAKGKNNPLDNYATAEILEEEAKKKGLSPRMLTSFVDGTNTMIELNAVCNALGFLPDTFGCHGITTSPDRAVEDFKLKADGGVLNSYGIVDFSPGMAPGVFIIVTSDQEDVRDLMKFLGFGDGPNYLLYRPYHLTSLEAPITIYDAVVENEPSIAPIHGQVADTVTVAKRDIKKGEKLEGIGSDRVFGKLTSHDRCLNEDLLPIGLITPNTEAIVDIKKDTVIDMSMVKIDEKATITRLRRRQNSMKL
;
A
#
# COMPACT_ATOMS: atom_id res chain seq x y z
N MET A 1 -7.34 25.21 -3.05
CA MET A 1 -7.34 24.73 -4.27
C MET A 1 -6.05 24.84 -4.74
N LEU A 2 -5.79 24.21 -5.26
CA LEU A 2 -5.47 24.35 -6.59
C LEU A 2 -3.99 24.71 -6.72
N LYS A 3 -3.22 24.53 -5.59
CA LYS A 3 -1.76 24.62 -5.58
C LYS A 3 -1.21 23.64 -6.62
N ILE A 4 -1.62 22.38 -6.59
CA ILE A 4 -1.18 21.34 -7.52
C ILE A 4 -1.47 21.73 -8.97
N ASN A 5 -2.72 22.04 -9.29
CA ASN A 5 -3.10 22.39 -10.67
C ASN A 5 -2.39 23.65 -11.19
N ARG A 6 -2.19 24.64 -10.33
CA ARG A 6 -1.46 25.85 -10.69
C ARG A 6 0.01 25.53 -10.98
N ASN A 7 0.68 24.83 -10.07
CA ASN A 7 2.09 24.52 -10.20
C ASN A 7 2.37 23.60 -11.41
N LEU A 8 1.50 22.61 -11.67
CA LEU A 8 1.65 21.76 -12.85
C LEU A 8 1.48 22.54 -14.17
N ARG A 9 0.58 23.54 -14.22
CA ARG A 9 0.45 24.42 -15.39
C ARG A 9 1.67 25.31 -15.55
N GLU A 10 2.17 25.92 -14.47
CA GLU A 10 3.39 26.71 -14.49
C GLU A 10 4.60 25.89 -14.96
N MET A 11 4.74 24.65 -14.49
CA MET A 11 5.77 23.72 -14.98
C MET A 11 5.64 23.47 -16.48
N LYS A 12 4.43 23.20 -16.96
CA LYS A 12 4.15 22.98 -18.39
C LYS A 12 4.50 24.21 -19.23
N ASP A 13 4.10 25.39 -18.78
CA ASP A 13 4.37 26.65 -19.48
C ASP A 13 5.88 26.95 -19.54
N ASN A 14 6.64 26.51 -18.54
CA ASN A 14 8.11 26.57 -18.50
C ASN A 14 8.81 25.45 -19.29
N GLY A 15 8.06 24.51 -19.88
CA GLY A 15 8.62 23.34 -20.57
C GLY A 15 9.18 22.26 -19.64
N GLU A 16 8.79 22.29 -18.38
CA GLU A 16 9.18 21.32 -17.35
C GLU A 16 8.13 20.22 -17.22
N SER A 17 8.57 19.01 -16.85
CA SER A 17 7.65 17.90 -16.59
C SER A 17 8.23 16.89 -15.61
N ILE A 18 7.34 16.20 -14.90
CA ILE A 18 7.66 15.04 -14.06
C ILE A 18 7.70 13.81 -14.95
N LYS A 19 8.89 13.23 -15.14
CA LYS A 19 9.12 12.08 -16.01
C LYS A 19 9.12 10.79 -15.23
N LEU A 20 8.23 9.87 -15.58
CA LEU A 20 7.88 8.70 -14.82
C LEU A 20 8.27 7.41 -15.52
N ALA A 21 8.75 6.44 -14.73
CA ALA A 21 8.83 5.04 -15.11
C ALA A 21 7.78 4.23 -14.32
N ILE A 22 6.93 3.47 -15.03
CA ILE A 22 5.90 2.61 -14.44
C ILE A 22 6.33 1.16 -14.58
N ILE A 23 6.38 0.42 -13.48
CA ILE A 23 6.72 -1.01 -13.44
C ILE A 23 5.46 -1.80 -13.10
N GLY A 24 5.03 -2.65 -14.03
CA GLY A 24 3.79 -3.41 -13.96
C GLY A 24 2.64 -2.72 -14.68
N CYS A 25 2.17 -3.33 -15.77
CA CYS A 25 1.05 -2.87 -16.59
C CYS A 25 -0.18 -3.78 -16.41
N GLY A 26 -0.50 -4.06 -15.14
CA GLY A 26 -1.76 -4.69 -14.74
C GLY A 26 -2.90 -3.69 -14.74
N LYS A 27 -4.00 -4.00 -14.02
CA LYS A 27 -5.18 -3.12 -13.93
C LYS A 27 -4.80 -1.71 -13.40
N MET A 28 -4.04 -1.64 -12.31
CA MET A 28 -3.63 -0.36 -11.69
C MET A 28 -2.66 0.42 -12.57
N GLY A 29 -1.60 -0.22 -13.08
CA GLY A 29 -0.61 0.47 -13.93
C GLY A 29 -1.21 0.97 -15.24
N ALA A 30 -2.09 0.20 -15.91
CA ALA A 30 -2.74 0.64 -17.13
C ALA A 30 -3.72 1.81 -16.87
N SER A 31 -4.47 1.77 -15.75
CA SER A 31 -5.34 2.87 -15.33
C SER A 31 -4.55 4.14 -15.03
N LEU A 32 -3.41 4.01 -14.33
CA LEU A 32 -2.53 5.13 -14.04
C LEU A 32 -1.94 5.76 -15.31
N ILE A 33 -1.47 4.95 -16.28
CA ILE A 33 -0.97 5.44 -17.57
C ILE A 33 -2.05 6.30 -18.27
N SER A 34 -3.29 5.81 -18.33
CA SER A 34 -4.41 6.53 -18.91
C SER A 34 -4.71 7.83 -18.14
N GLN A 35 -4.66 7.81 -16.83
CA GLN A 35 -4.91 8.99 -16.00
C GLN A 35 -3.82 10.05 -16.18
N LEU A 36 -2.55 9.66 -16.16
CA LEU A 36 -1.41 10.57 -16.32
C LEU A 36 -1.42 11.28 -17.67
N SER A 37 -1.94 10.65 -18.73
CA SER A 37 -2.06 11.30 -20.05
C SER A 37 -2.99 12.52 -20.06
N LYS A 38 -3.76 12.76 -19.00
CA LYS A 38 -4.69 13.88 -18.83
C LYS A 38 -4.20 14.94 -17.85
N ILE A 39 -3.03 14.72 -17.23
CA ILE A 39 -2.47 15.63 -16.22
C ILE A 39 -1.33 16.43 -16.86
N ASP A 40 -1.43 17.74 -16.76
CA ASP A 40 -0.38 18.64 -17.26
C ASP A 40 0.97 18.35 -16.57
N ALA A 41 2.05 18.47 -17.29
CA ALA A 41 3.43 18.29 -16.81
C ALA A 41 3.74 16.95 -16.13
N MET A 42 2.96 15.89 -16.42
CA MET A 42 3.28 14.52 -16.01
C MET A 42 3.42 13.62 -17.23
N GLU A 43 4.59 13.03 -17.41
CA GLU A 43 4.92 12.26 -18.60
C GLU A 43 5.35 10.83 -18.26
N VAL A 44 4.63 9.84 -18.79
CA VAL A 44 5.09 8.44 -18.77
C VAL A 44 6.16 8.28 -19.85
N LYS A 45 7.41 8.10 -19.45
CA LYS A 45 8.57 7.95 -20.36
C LYS A 45 9.02 6.49 -20.51
N LEU A 46 8.75 5.66 -19.52
CA LEU A 46 9.08 4.24 -19.58
C LEU A 46 7.97 3.41 -18.95
N VAL A 47 7.59 2.33 -19.62
CA VAL A 47 6.72 1.30 -19.03
C VAL A 47 7.45 -0.04 -19.07
N VAL A 48 7.58 -0.68 -17.90
CA VAL A 48 8.21 -2.00 -17.76
C VAL A 48 7.17 -3.04 -17.42
N ASP A 49 7.04 -4.07 -18.24
CA ASP A 49 6.19 -5.24 -17.96
C ASP A 49 6.79 -6.50 -18.56
N ARG A 50 6.57 -7.64 -17.93
CA ARG A 50 6.99 -8.95 -18.47
C ARG A 50 6.34 -9.26 -19.83
N ASN A 51 5.20 -8.65 -20.11
CA ASN A 51 4.51 -8.72 -21.40
C ASN A 51 4.47 -7.31 -22.04
N PRO A 52 5.42 -6.98 -22.91
CA PRO A 52 5.51 -5.66 -23.55
C PRO A 52 4.23 -5.26 -24.31
N ARG A 53 3.49 -6.23 -24.86
CA ARG A 53 2.24 -5.96 -25.58
C ARG A 53 1.16 -5.31 -24.69
N LYS A 54 1.15 -5.64 -23.39
CA LYS A 54 0.24 -4.98 -22.43
C LYS A 54 0.60 -3.51 -22.24
N ALA A 55 1.89 -3.22 -22.11
CA ALA A 55 2.41 -1.86 -21.98
C ALA A 55 2.11 -1.01 -23.23
N ILE A 56 2.42 -1.53 -24.42
CA ILE A 56 2.10 -0.87 -25.71
C ILE A 56 0.61 -0.58 -25.81
N LYS A 57 -0.25 -1.58 -25.53
CA LYS A 57 -1.71 -1.41 -25.55
C LYS A 57 -2.18 -0.30 -24.62
N ALA A 58 -1.66 -0.25 -23.38
CA ALA A 58 -2.04 0.78 -22.40
C ALA A 58 -1.61 2.19 -22.86
N LEU A 59 -0.42 2.34 -23.42
CA LEU A 59 0.07 3.60 -23.96
C LEU A 59 -0.75 4.07 -25.17
N VAL A 60 -1.09 3.18 -26.10
CA VAL A 60 -1.95 3.49 -27.25
C VAL A 60 -3.35 3.91 -26.79
N GLN A 61 -3.92 3.19 -25.80
CA GLN A 61 -5.22 3.56 -25.21
C GLN A 61 -5.18 4.90 -24.46
N ALA A 62 -4.03 5.30 -23.94
CA ALA A 62 -3.80 6.61 -23.33
C ALA A 62 -3.61 7.74 -24.36
N GLY A 63 -3.61 7.42 -25.68
CA GLY A 63 -3.51 8.38 -26.76
C GLY A 63 -2.10 8.62 -27.28
N ILE A 64 -1.13 7.78 -26.90
CA ILE A 64 0.23 7.85 -27.44
C ILE A 64 0.26 7.13 -28.77
N SER A 65 0.76 7.80 -29.82
CA SER A 65 0.87 7.23 -31.16
C SER A 65 1.89 6.07 -31.17
N GLU A 66 1.55 4.97 -31.85
CA GLU A 66 2.34 3.74 -31.82
C GLU A 66 3.77 3.92 -32.36
N ASP A 67 3.95 4.83 -33.34
CA ASP A 67 5.24 5.21 -33.89
C ASP A 67 6.18 5.93 -32.89
N LYS A 68 5.62 6.43 -31.79
CA LYS A 68 6.38 7.02 -30.67
C LYS A 68 6.67 6.05 -29.54
N ILE A 69 6.26 4.79 -29.64
CA ILE A 69 6.49 3.76 -28.64
C ILE A 69 7.57 2.82 -29.13
N ILE A 70 8.71 2.82 -28.45
CA ILE A 70 9.88 2.01 -28.84
C ILE A 70 10.13 0.94 -27.78
N TYR A 71 10.18 -0.32 -28.22
CA TYR A 71 10.60 -1.42 -27.35
C TYR A 71 12.13 -1.50 -27.32
N THR A 72 12.69 -1.48 -26.12
CA THR A 72 14.13 -1.73 -25.92
C THR A 72 14.43 -2.24 -24.51
N ASP A 73 15.41 -3.13 -24.37
CA ASP A 73 15.99 -3.57 -23.12
C ASP A 73 17.42 -3.02 -22.90
N ASP A 74 17.94 -2.27 -23.87
CA ASP A 74 19.27 -1.63 -23.83
C ASP A 74 19.20 -0.24 -23.19
N TYR A 75 20.24 0.10 -22.41
CA TYR A 75 20.30 1.38 -21.72
C TYR A 75 20.54 2.57 -22.68
N ASN A 76 21.48 2.42 -23.63
CA ASN A 76 21.83 3.52 -24.52
C ASN A 76 20.70 3.83 -25.49
N GLU A 77 20.08 2.78 -26.04
CA GLU A 77 18.91 2.93 -26.90
C GLU A 77 17.74 3.56 -26.10
N GLY A 78 17.48 3.08 -24.86
CA GLY A 78 16.46 3.66 -23.98
C GLY A 78 16.72 5.13 -23.69
N TYR A 79 17.97 5.51 -23.43
CA TYR A 79 18.36 6.91 -23.24
C TYR A 79 18.04 7.76 -24.47
N GLU A 80 18.45 7.32 -25.68
CA GLU A 80 18.17 8.01 -26.93
C GLU A 80 16.68 8.14 -27.25
N VAL A 81 15.89 7.08 -26.95
CA VAL A 81 14.43 7.09 -27.12
C VAL A 81 13.80 8.22 -26.30
N LEU A 82 14.20 8.35 -25.03
CA LEU A 82 13.68 9.40 -24.16
C LEU A 82 14.14 10.80 -24.60
N GLU A 83 15.39 10.98 -25.04
CA GLU A 83 15.90 12.25 -25.56
C GLU A 83 15.16 12.73 -26.82
N LYS A 84 14.73 11.79 -27.67
CA LYS A 84 13.90 12.09 -28.85
C LYS A 84 12.43 12.40 -28.50
N GLY A 85 12.07 12.39 -27.21
CA GLY A 85 10.71 12.65 -26.75
C GLY A 85 9.75 11.46 -26.92
N PHE A 86 10.27 10.26 -27.22
CA PHE A 86 9.50 9.04 -27.37
C PHE A 86 9.28 8.35 -26.01
N VAL A 87 8.47 7.28 -26.00
CA VAL A 87 8.20 6.46 -24.82
C VAL A 87 8.85 5.09 -25.02
N ALA A 88 9.62 4.65 -24.04
CA ALA A 88 10.22 3.33 -24.03
C ALA A 88 9.27 2.30 -23.38
N VAL A 89 9.25 1.11 -23.96
CA VAL A 89 8.66 -0.10 -23.36
C VAL A 89 9.75 -1.13 -23.19
N SER A 90 9.80 -1.80 -22.03
CA SER A 90 10.90 -2.72 -21.72
C SER A 90 10.43 -3.92 -20.90
N THR A 91 11.16 -5.04 -20.95
CA THR A 91 11.12 -6.11 -19.95
C THR A 91 12.21 -5.94 -18.89
N ASN A 92 13.19 -5.06 -19.13
CA ASN A 92 14.31 -4.80 -18.25
C ASN A 92 13.99 -3.72 -17.22
N HIS A 93 13.53 -4.12 -16.03
CA HIS A 93 13.22 -3.17 -14.93
C HIS A 93 14.40 -2.27 -14.52
N ARG A 94 15.64 -2.62 -14.90
CA ARG A 94 16.82 -1.81 -14.54
C ARG A 94 16.81 -0.46 -15.21
N LEU A 95 16.16 -0.33 -16.36
CA LEU A 95 16.04 0.94 -17.07
C LEU A 95 15.27 1.97 -16.22
N ALA A 96 14.26 1.57 -15.47
CA ALA A 96 13.42 2.46 -14.68
C ALA A 96 14.23 3.32 -13.68
N TYR A 97 15.24 2.73 -13.04
CA TYR A 97 16.04 3.46 -12.07
C TYR A 97 17.39 3.93 -12.62
N LYS A 98 17.85 3.41 -13.76
CA LYS A 98 19.13 3.81 -14.37
C LYS A 98 19.03 5.01 -15.30
N LEU A 99 17.93 5.13 -16.07
CA LEU A 99 17.77 6.22 -17.03
C LEU A 99 17.72 7.57 -16.30
N LEU A 100 18.64 8.47 -16.64
CA LEU A 100 18.83 9.73 -15.91
C LEU A 100 17.64 10.68 -16.03
N GLN A 101 16.90 10.59 -17.13
CA GLN A 101 15.73 11.43 -17.39
C GLN A 101 14.53 11.14 -16.50
N ILE A 102 14.48 10.00 -15.82
CA ILE A 102 13.36 9.60 -14.94
C ILE A 102 13.51 10.29 -13.58
N ASN A 103 12.44 10.96 -13.12
CA ASN A 103 12.36 11.58 -11.79
C ASN A 103 11.87 10.61 -10.74
N ALA A 104 10.81 9.82 -11.05
CA ALA A 104 10.22 8.88 -10.13
C ALA A 104 9.88 7.54 -10.79
N VAL A 105 9.93 6.48 -9.98
CA VAL A 105 9.54 5.13 -10.35
C VAL A 105 8.28 4.76 -9.59
N VAL A 106 7.27 4.25 -10.30
CA VAL A 106 6.01 3.78 -9.73
C VAL A 106 5.95 2.25 -9.83
N ASP A 107 5.87 1.56 -8.68
CA ASP A 107 5.72 0.10 -8.63
C ASP A 107 4.24 -0.30 -8.54
N CYS A 108 3.72 -0.92 -9.60
CA CYS A 108 2.37 -1.46 -9.71
C CYS A 108 2.36 -3.00 -9.76
N THR A 109 3.38 -3.67 -9.22
CA THR A 109 3.55 -5.13 -9.41
C THR A 109 2.80 -5.98 -8.38
N GLY A 110 2.53 -5.47 -7.16
CA GLY A 110 1.88 -6.22 -6.08
C GLY A 110 2.65 -7.49 -5.67
N ASN A 111 3.98 -7.48 -5.81
CA ASN A 111 4.86 -8.60 -5.45
C ASN A 111 5.92 -8.13 -4.45
N PRO A 112 5.79 -8.43 -3.15
CA PRO A 112 6.66 -7.88 -2.10
C PRO A 112 8.15 -8.14 -2.31
N PRO A 113 8.62 -9.37 -2.65
CA PRO A 113 10.04 -9.62 -2.89
C PRO A 113 10.61 -8.82 -4.07
N PHE A 114 9.83 -8.64 -5.14
CA PHE A 114 10.25 -7.87 -6.31
C PHE A 114 10.18 -6.36 -6.02
N GLY A 115 9.11 -5.89 -5.36
CA GLY A 115 8.98 -4.51 -4.90
C GLY A 115 10.16 -4.06 -4.04
N ALA A 116 10.62 -4.92 -3.14
CA ALA A 116 11.81 -4.66 -2.32
C ALA A 116 13.09 -4.46 -3.15
N VAL A 117 13.24 -5.18 -4.27
CA VAL A 117 14.36 -4.99 -5.21
C VAL A 117 14.23 -3.64 -5.91
N ILE A 118 13.04 -3.34 -6.46
CA ILE A 118 12.77 -2.10 -7.17
C ILE A 118 12.96 -0.90 -6.25
N ALA A 119 12.30 -0.87 -5.09
CA ALA A 119 12.36 0.24 -4.16
C ALA A 119 13.80 0.53 -3.71
N ARG A 120 14.52 -0.52 -3.25
CA ARG A 120 15.92 -0.36 -2.86
C ARG A 120 16.78 0.21 -3.98
N LYS A 121 16.59 -0.27 -5.23
CA LYS A 121 17.38 0.20 -6.37
C LYS A 121 17.01 1.62 -6.78
N THR A 122 15.73 1.94 -6.85
CA THR A 122 15.23 3.29 -7.15
C THR A 122 15.85 4.32 -6.20
N ILE A 123 15.79 4.05 -4.89
CA ILE A 123 16.38 4.90 -3.85
C ILE A 123 17.91 5.02 -4.01
N GLN A 124 18.62 3.91 -4.29
CA GLN A 124 20.07 3.93 -4.54
C GLN A 124 20.50 4.75 -5.78
N TYR A 125 19.58 4.94 -6.72
CA TYR A 125 19.82 5.79 -7.90
C TYR A 125 19.21 7.19 -7.73
N HIS A 126 18.92 7.60 -6.48
CA HIS A 126 18.41 8.92 -6.11
C HIS A 126 17.15 9.33 -6.89
N LYS A 127 16.17 8.40 -6.98
CA LYS A 127 14.87 8.66 -7.58
C LYS A 127 13.77 8.46 -6.55
N HIS A 128 12.70 9.26 -6.67
CA HIS A 128 11.52 9.07 -5.85
C HIS A 128 10.87 7.73 -6.16
N MET A 129 10.40 7.05 -5.12
CA MET A 129 9.77 5.74 -5.21
C MET A 129 8.32 5.82 -4.74
N ILE A 130 7.38 5.59 -5.65
CA ILE A 130 5.95 5.59 -5.38
C ILE A 130 5.46 4.14 -5.49
N SER A 131 4.82 3.65 -4.44
CA SER A 131 4.50 2.22 -4.31
C SER A 131 2.99 1.97 -4.22
N PHE A 132 2.46 1.21 -5.21
CA PHE A 132 1.17 0.52 -5.07
C PHE A 132 1.33 -0.83 -4.35
N ASN A 133 2.56 -1.21 -4.01
CA ASN A 133 2.90 -2.49 -3.40
C ASN A 133 2.93 -2.32 -1.87
N VAL A 134 1.74 -2.16 -1.30
CA VAL A 134 1.56 -1.99 0.14
C VAL A 134 2.08 -3.19 0.92
N GLU A 135 2.10 -4.37 0.30
CA GLU A 135 2.64 -5.60 0.88
C GLU A 135 4.15 -5.52 1.13
N CYS A 136 4.87 -4.86 0.22
CA CYS A 136 6.30 -4.58 0.42
C CYS A 136 6.49 -3.54 1.53
N ASP A 137 5.68 -2.49 1.55
CA ASP A 137 5.73 -1.42 2.56
C ASP A 137 5.48 -1.98 3.96
N ALA A 138 4.40 -2.72 4.17
CA ALA A 138 4.07 -3.35 5.45
C ALA A 138 5.20 -4.28 5.97
N THR A 139 6.01 -4.85 5.08
CA THR A 139 7.07 -5.82 5.43
C THR A 139 8.41 -5.15 5.70
N VAL A 140 8.81 -4.18 4.87
CA VAL A 140 10.16 -3.57 4.89
C VAL A 140 10.13 -2.05 4.64
N GLY A 141 8.96 -1.43 4.75
CA GLY A 141 8.77 0.01 4.55
C GLY A 141 9.68 0.88 5.42
N PRO A 142 9.80 0.65 6.73
CA PRO A 142 10.64 1.46 7.61
C PRO A 142 12.10 1.56 7.17
N VAL A 143 12.72 0.45 6.75
CA VAL A 143 14.11 0.49 6.27
C VAL A 143 14.22 1.17 4.89
N LEU A 144 13.19 1.05 4.03
CA LEU A 144 13.16 1.74 2.75
C LEU A 144 12.96 3.24 2.93
N HIS A 145 12.09 3.65 3.84
CA HIS A 145 11.89 5.06 4.20
C HIS A 145 13.18 5.69 4.78
N ASP A 146 13.86 5.02 5.73
CA ASP A 146 15.16 5.48 6.24
C ASP A 146 16.21 5.63 5.14
N MET A 147 16.26 4.67 4.22
CA MET A 147 17.16 4.74 3.06
C MET A 147 16.82 5.92 2.14
N ALA A 148 15.53 6.16 1.87
CA ALA A 148 15.07 7.25 1.02
C ALA A 148 15.39 8.61 1.65
N LYS A 149 15.11 8.79 2.94
CA LYS A 149 15.47 9.98 3.70
C LYS A 149 16.97 10.28 3.62
N LYS A 150 17.82 9.27 3.78
CA LYS A 150 19.29 9.41 3.67
C LYS A 150 19.76 9.71 2.26
N ALA A 151 19.01 9.29 1.24
CA ALA A 151 19.30 9.58 -0.18
C ALA A 151 18.72 10.91 -0.67
N GLY A 152 17.94 11.62 0.15
CA GLY A 152 17.28 12.88 -0.23
C GLY A 152 16.15 12.69 -1.23
N VAL A 153 15.46 11.55 -1.20
CA VAL A 153 14.31 11.22 -2.06
C VAL A 153 13.14 10.70 -1.23
N VAL A 154 11.96 10.68 -1.81
CA VAL A 154 10.75 10.18 -1.17
C VAL A 154 10.54 8.70 -1.49
N TYR A 155 10.18 7.92 -0.46
CA TYR A 155 9.54 6.61 -0.55
C TYR A 155 8.15 6.74 0.06
N THR A 156 7.10 6.42 -0.69
CA THR A 156 5.71 6.61 -0.26
C THR A 156 4.77 5.56 -0.86
N GLY A 157 3.72 5.19 -0.12
CA GLY A 157 2.48 4.65 -0.68
C GLY A 157 1.68 5.73 -1.40
N ILE A 158 0.52 5.37 -1.97
CA ILE A 158 -0.34 6.30 -2.72
C ILE A 158 -1.52 6.82 -1.89
N LEU A 159 -1.89 8.08 -2.12
CA LEU A 159 -3.00 8.76 -1.45
C LEU A 159 -4.35 8.04 -1.67
N GLY A 160 -4.58 7.53 -2.87
CA GLY A 160 -5.85 6.93 -3.25
C GLY A 160 -6.07 5.51 -2.79
N ASP A 161 -5.07 4.85 -2.20
CA ASP A 161 -5.25 3.58 -1.52
C ASP A 161 -5.78 3.80 -0.10
N GLU A 162 -6.43 2.79 0.50
CA GLU A 162 -7.06 2.96 1.81
C GLU A 162 -6.09 3.51 2.88
N PRO A 163 -4.84 3.04 2.99
CA PRO A 163 -3.89 3.62 3.94
C PRO A 163 -3.62 5.11 3.72
N GLY A 164 -3.40 5.52 2.46
CA GLY A 164 -3.17 6.94 2.13
C GLY A 164 -4.42 7.79 2.38
N ALA A 165 -5.61 7.28 2.03
CA ALA A 165 -6.87 7.97 2.27
C ALA A 165 -7.19 8.13 3.77
N ILE A 166 -6.78 7.18 4.62
CA ILE A 166 -6.85 7.32 6.09
C ILE A 166 -5.91 8.43 6.54
N MET A 167 -4.66 8.45 6.01
CA MET A 167 -3.70 9.48 6.40
C MET A 167 -4.13 10.89 6.01
N ASP A 168 -4.81 11.07 4.88
CA ASP A 168 -5.42 12.34 4.47
C ASP A 168 -6.47 12.84 5.48
N LEU A 169 -7.32 11.95 5.98
CA LEU A 169 -8.25 12.27 7.06
C LEU A 169 -7.52 12.61 8.38
N VAL A 170 -6.50 11.85 8.71
CA VAL A 170 -5.69 12.04 9.92
C VAL A 170 -4.96 13.39 9.89
N ASP A 171 -4.31 13.71 8.76
CA ASP A 171 -3.62 14.98 8.57
C ASP A 171 -4.58 16.17 8.71
N SER A 172 -5.75 16.05 8.08
CA SER A 172 -6.83 17.04 8.23
C SER A 172 -7.29 17.19 9.69
N ALA A 173 -7.45 16.08 10.43
CA ALA A 173 -7.86 16.10 11.83
C ALA A 173 -6.79 16.76 12.73
N TYR A 174 -5.53 16.41 12.54
CA TYR A 174 -4.41 17.01 13.27
C TYR A 174 -4.26 18.50 12.94
N GLY A 175 -4.43 18.88 11.67
CA GLY A 175 -4.44 20.29 11.23
C GLY A 175 -5.56 21.12 11.88
N MET A 176 -6.68 20.49 12.27
CA MET A 176 -7.77 21.10 13.05
C MET A 176 -7.56 21.02 14.57
N GLY A 177 -6.47 20.42 15.06
CA GLY A 177 -6.20 20.23 16.48
C GLY A 177 -7.05 19.14 17.14
N LEU A 178 -7.66 18.24 16.35
CA LEU A 178 -8.43 17.10 16.86
C LEU A 178 -7.49 15.92 17.17
N LYS A 179 -7.87 15.12 18.18
CA LYS A 179 -7.15 13.91 18.55
C LYS A 179 -7.81 12.71 17.86
N VAL A 180 -7.03 11.91 17.13
CA VAL A 180 -7.51 10.67 16.50
C VAL A 180 -7.51 9.54 17.53
N LEU A 181 -8.63 8.83 17.61
CA LEU A 181 -8.86 7.69 18.51
C LEU A 181 -8.84 6.35 17.81
N VAL A 182 -9.42 6.30 16.60
CA VAL A 182 -9.52 5.11 15.75
C VAL A 182 -9.22 5.51 14.33
N ALA A 183 -8.43 4.71 13.61
CA ALA A 183 -8.18 4.85 12.18
C ALA A 183 -8.62 3.55 11.48
N ALA A 184 -9.58 3.63 10.55
CA ALA A 184 -10.20 2.42 10.03
C ALA A 184 -10.64 2.52 8.58
N LYS A 185 -10.86 1.35 7.97
CA LYS A 185 -11.32 1.24 6.58
C LYS A 185 -12.59 0.41 6.45
N GLY A 186 -13.33 0.64 5.38
CA GLY A 186 -14.37 -0.26 4.92
C GLY A 186 -13.79 -1.53 4.28
N LYS A 187 -14.49 -2.66 4.41
CA LYS A 187 -14.12 -3.91 3.74
C LYS A 187 -15.16 -4.29 2.70
N ASN A 188 -14.77 -4.22 1.42
CA ASN A 188 -15.68 -4.44 0.29
C ASN A 188 -16.15 -5.89 0.10
N ASN A 189 -15.31 -6.86 0.47
CA ASN A 189 -15.59 -8.28 0.28
C ASN A 189 -15.90 -8.93 1.63
N PRO A 190 -16.84 -9.90 1.70
CA PRO A 190 -17.05 -10.71 2.88
C PRO A 190 -15.74 -11.34 3.35
N LEU A 191 -15.55 -11.45 4.66
CA LEU A 191 -14.35 -12.08 5.22
C LEU A 191 -14.53 -13.59 5.28
N ASP A 192 -13.67 -14.30 4.55
CA ASP A 192 -13.50 -15.76 4.66
C ASP A 192 -12.01 -16.10 4.63
N ASN A 193 -11.42 -16.29 5.80
CA ASN A 193 -10.00 -16.62 5.94
C ASN A 193 -9.57 -17.89 5.20
N TYR A 194 -10.51 -18.75 4.84
CA TYR A 194 -10.24 -20.03 4.17
C TYR A 194 -10.55 -20.01 2.67
N ALA A 195 -10.92 -18.85 2.12
CA ALA A 195 -11.13 -18.70 0.68
C ALA A 195 -9.89 -19.10 -0.11
N THR A 196 -10.10 -19.75 -1.26
CA THR A 196 -9.04 -20.22 -2.16
C THR A 196 -9.20 -19.63 -3.56
N ALA A 197 -8.10 -19.63 -4.33
CA ALA A 197 -8.11 -19.15 -5.70
C ALA A 197 -9.03 -19.98 -6.60
N GLU A 198 -9.18 -21.27 -6.34
CA GLU A 198 -10.06 -22.17 -7.07
C GLU A 198 -11.55 -21.79 -6.86
N ILE A 199 -11.97 -21.60 -5.60
CA ILE A 199 -13.35 -21.22 -5.28
C ILE A 199 -13.72 -19.86 -5.88
N LEU A 200 -12.76 -18.93 -5.96
CA LEU A 200 -12.99 -17.56 -6.40
C LEU A 200 -12.69 -17.33 -7.90
N GLU A 201 -12.36 -18.37 -8.68
CA GLU A 201 -11.92 -18.23 -10.07
C GLU A 201 -12.95 -17.50 -10.95
N GLU A 202 -14.21 -17.94 -10.90
CA GLU A 202 -15.29 -17.34 -11.70
C GLU A 202 -15.60 -15.89 -11.30
N GLU A 203 -15.56 -15.60 -10.01
CA GLU A 203 -15.77 -14.23 -9.52
C GLU A 203 -14.62 -13.31 -9.90
N ALA A 204 -13.39 -13.80 -9.79
CA ALA A 204 -12.20 -13.07 -10.20
C ALA A 204 -12.24 -12.71 -11.68
N LYS A 205 -12.63 -13.66 -12.54
CA LYS A 205 -12.79 -13.45 -13.98
C LYS A 205 -13.85 -12.36 -14.28
N LYS A 206 -14.99 -12.39 -13.60
CA LYS A 206 -16.03 -11.35 -13.74
C LYS A 206 -15.55 -9.96 -13.33
N LYS A 207 -14.72 -9.88 -12.29
CA LYS A 207 -14.14 -8.62 -11.76
C LYS A 207 -12.89 -8.16 -12.53
N GLY A 208 -12.37 -8.97 -13.49
CA GLY A 208 -11.13 -8.69 -14.21
C GLY A 208 -9.88 -8.70 -13.31
N LEU A 209 -9.90 -9.53 -12.26
CA LEU A 209 -8.83 -9.73 -11.30
C LEU A 209 -8.19 -11.11 -11.48
N SER A 210 -6.96 -11.29 -10.98
CA SER A 210 -6.43 -12.64 -10.82
C SER A 210 -7.12 -13.34 -9.63
N PRO A 211 -7.37 -14.67 -9.71
CA PRO A 211 -7.96 -15.41 -8.59
C PRO A 211 -7.18 -15.21 -7.28
N ARG A 212 -5.85 -15.23 -7.35
CA ARG A 212 -4.96 -15.01 -6.21
C ARG A 212 -5.14 -13.63 -5.56
N MET A 213 -5.29 -12.57 -6.36
CA MET A 213 -5.56 -11.22 -5.86
C MET A 213 -6.92 -11.15 -5.16
N LEU A 214 -7.97 -11.69 -5.78
CA LEU A 214 -9.28 -11.72 -5.14
C LEU A 214 -9.27 -12.53 -3.85
N THR A 215 -8.52 -13.64 -3.81
CA THR A 215 -8.34 -14.44 -2.58
C THR A 215 -7.76 -13.62 -1.46
N SER A 216 -6.70 -12.80 -1.70
CA SER A 216 -6.10 -11.95 -0.67
C SER A 216 -7.06 -10.89 -0.14
N PHE A 217 -8.02 -10.45 -0.95
CA PHE A 217 -9.07 -9.52 -0.52
C PHE A 217 -10.13 -10.22 0.35
N VAL A 218 -10.56 -11.41 -0.06
CA VAL A 218 -11.61 -12.18 0.63
C VAL A 218 -11.09 -12.78 1.94
N ASP A 219 -9.87 -13.32 1.95
CA ASP A 219 -9.28 -13.93 3.16
C ASP A 219 -8.82 -12.92 4.23
N GLY A 220 -8.90 -11.64 3.91
CA GLY A 220 -8.56 -10.55 4.82
C GLY A 220 -7.08 -10.17 4.84
N THR A 221 -6.19 -10.93 4.17
CA THR A 221 -4.75 -10.65 4.16
C THR A 221 -4.44 -9.23 3.70
N ASN A 222 -5.06 -8.78 2.60
CA ASN A 222 -4.86 -7.43 2.08
C ASN A 222 -5.30 -6.37 3.10
N THR A 223 -6.46 -6.55 3.74
CA THR A 223 -6.96 -5.64 4.80
C THR A 223 -5.96 -5.53 5.96
N MET A 224 -5.39 -6.67 6.40
CA MET A 224 -4.38 -6.67 7.48
C MET A 224 -3.09 -5.97 7.07
N ILE A 225 -2.67 -6.11 5.82
CA ILE A 225 -1.48 -5.46 5.25
C ILE A 225 -1.68 -3.94 5.15
N GLU A 226 -2.83 -3.49 4.68
CA GLU A 226 -3.16 -2.07 4.59
C GLU A 226 -3.21 -1.42 5.97
N LEU A 227 -3.86 -2.05 6.94
CA LEU A 227 -3.87 -1.58 8.33
C LEU A 227 -2.49 -1.61 8.99
N ASN A 228 -1.62 -2.56 8.61
CA ASN A 228 -0.21 -2.56 9.03
C ASN A 228 0.52 -1.29 8.57
N ALA A 229 0.34 -0.88 7.31
CA ALA A 229 0.92 0.38 6.82
C ALA A 229 0.42 1.60 7.62
N VAL A 230 -0.87 1.62 7.98
CA VAL A 230 -1.45 2.67 8.85
C VAL A 230 -0.84 2.62 10.26
N CYS A 231 -0.66 1.43 10.85
CA CYS A 231 0.01 1.28 12.15
C CYS A 231 1.41 1.90 12.12
N ASN A 232 2.20 1.57 11.10
CA ASN A 232 3.57 2.06 10.96
C ASN A 232 3.65 3.56 10.68
N ALA A 233 2.58 4.13 10.09
CA ALA A 233 2.48 5.58 9.84
C ALA A 233 1.99 6.38 11.05
N LEU A 234 1.13 5.81 11.90
CA LEU A 234 0.49 6.53 13.02
C LEU A 234 1.04 6.17 14.41
N GLY A 235 1.72 5.04 14.55
CA GLY A 235 2.06 4.48 15.84
C GLY A 235 0.89 3.76 16.53
N PHE A 236 -0.21 3.51 15.82
CA PHE A 236 -1.39 2.81 16.33
C PHE A 236 -1.22 1.29 16.24
N LEU A 237 -1.97 0.55 17.05
CA LEU A 237 -1.94 -0.91 17.08
C LEU A 237 -3.32 -1.50 16.78
N PRO A 238 -3.42 -2.75 16.33
CA PRO A 238 -4.70 -3.45 16.38
C PRO A 238 -5.08 -3.74 17.84
N ASP A 239 -6.33 -3.46 18.23
CA ASP A 239 -6.82 -3.67 19.59
C ASP A 239 -6.90 -5.16 19.98
N THR A 240 -7.03 -6.04 18.99
CA THR A 240 -7.00 -7.51 19.12
C THR A 240 -6.22 -8.12 17.97
N PHE A 241 -5.81 -9.40 18.10
CA PHE A 241 -5.17 -10.15 17.03
C PHE A 241 -6.05 -10.24 15.78
N GLY A 242 -5.65 -9.54 14.70
CA GLY A 242 -6.37 -9.49 13.43
C GLY A 242 -7.57 -8.52 13.43
N CYS A 243 -7.59 -7.53 14.34
CA CYS A 243 -8.64 -6.52 14.51
C CYS A 243 -10.00 -7.10 14.97
N HIS A 244 -10.97 -6.24 15.28
CA HIS A 244 -12.33 -6.69 15.62
C HIS A 244 -13.14 -7.01 14.37
N GLY A 245 -13.06 -6.18 13.33
CA GLY A 245 -13.78 -6.39 12.08
C GLY A 245 -15.30 -6.33 12.23
N ILE A 246 -15.80 -5.49 13.11
CA ILE A 246 -17.25 -5.39 13.37
C ILE A 246 -17.99 -4.73 12.20
N THR A 247 -19.21 -5.18 11.95
CA THR A 247 -20.10 -4.53 11.00
C THR A 247 -20.76 -3.33 11.67
N THR A 248 -20.54 -2.13 11.12
CA THR A 248 -21.18 -0.89 11.57
C THR A 248 -21.60 -0.05 10.37
N SER A 249 -22.22 1.10 10.62
CA SER A 249 -22.64 2.10 9.64
C SER A 249 -22.20 3.49 10.09
N PRO A 250 -22.18 4.52 9.21
CA PRO A 250 -21.73 5.85 9.58
C PRO A 250 -22.46 6.47 10.77
N ASP A 251 -23.75 6.18 10.93
CA ASP A 251 -24.58 6.66 12.05
C ASP A 251 -24.32 5.92 13.37
N ARG A 252 -23.67 4.77 13.33
CA ARG A 252 -23.38 3.94 14.51
C ARG A 252 -21.91 3.84 14.87
N ALA A 253 -21.01 4.18 13.96
CA ALA A 253 -19.58 3.91 14.11
C ALA A 253 -19.00 4.48 15.41
N VAL A 254 -19.42 5.69 15.81
CA VAL A 254 -18.96 6.31 17.07
C VAL A 254 -19.39 5.49 18.30
N GLU A 255 -20.60 4.94 18.28
CA GLU A 255 -21.14 4.14 19.40
C GLU A 255 -20.46 2.76 19.45
N ASP A 256 -20.33 2.11 18.31
CA ASP A 256 -19.82 0.74 18.23
C ASP A 256 -18.30 0.69 18.54
N PHE A 257 -17.53 1.73 18.16
CA PHE A 257 -16.10 1.86 18.45
C PHE A 257 -15.79 2.66 19.73
N LYS A 258 -16.67 2.61 20.74
CA LYS A 258 -16.37 3.06 22.10
C LYS A 258 -15.56 2.03 22.89
N LEU A 259 -15.01 2.48 24.01
CA LEU A 259 -14.42 1.57 24.99
C LEU A 259 -15.48 0.60 25.54
N LYS A 260 -15.08 -0.61 25.91
CA LYS A 260 -15.94 -1.59 26.58
C LYS A 260 -16.59 -1.04 27.85
N ALA A 261 -15.87 -0.20 28.58
CA ALA A 261 -16.40 0.47 29.76
C ALA A 261 -17.59 1.40 29.45
N ASP A 262 -17.65 1.92 28.22
CA ASP A 262 -18.68 2.82 27.72
C ASP A 262 -19.71 2.13 26.82
N GLY A 263 -19.71 0.79 26.80
CA GLY A 263 -20.66 -0.03 26.05
C GLY A 263 -20.27 -0.36 24.61
N GLY A 264 -19.06 -0.04 24.17
CA GLY A 264 -18.52 -0.40 22.87
C GLY A 264 -17.68 -1.68 22.89
N VAL A 265 -16.81 -1.85 21.89
CA VAL A 265 -16.00 -3.09 21.70
C VAL A 265 -14.51 -2.93 22.04
N LEU A 266 -14.01 -1.70 22.17
CA LEU A 266 -12.59 -1.44 22.28
C LEU A 266 -12.04 -1.64 23.69
N ASN A 267 -10.81 -2.15 23.78
CA ASN A 267 -10.05 -2.20 25.03
C ASN A 267 -9.32 -0.86 25.26
N SER A 268 -8.87 -0.19 24.19
CA SER A 268 -8.16 1.10 24.23
C SER A 268 -8.44 1.93 22.99
N TYR A 269 -8.12 3.21 23.04
CA TYR A 269 -7.98 4.08 21.87
C TYR A 269 -6.54 4.08 21.33
N GLY A 270 -6.34 4.67 20.15
CA GLY A 270 -5.07 4.62 19.41
C GLY A 270 -4.96 3.33 18.61
N ILE A 271 -6.05 2.90 18.00
CA ILE A 271 -6.16 1.61 17.31
C ILE A 271 -6.48 1.75 15.82
N VAL A 272 -6.15 0.68 15.08
CA VAL A 272 -6.63 0.48 13.71
C VAL A 272 -7.66 -0.66 13.66
N ASP A 273 -8.65 -0.54 12.75
CA ASP A 273 -9.65 -1.57 12.55
C ASP A 273 -10.26 -1.52 11.12
N PHE A 274 -11.19 -2.41 10.83
CA PHE A 274 -11.98 -2.38 9.59
C PHE A 274 -13.44 -2.71 9.85
N SER A 275 -14.32 -2.30 8.93
CA SER A 275 -15.75 -2.62 9.00
C SER A 275 -16.35 -2.98 7.64
N PRO A 276 -17.04 -4.11 7.51
CA PRO A 276 -17.77 -4.44 6.27
C PRO A 276 -18.86 -3.40 5.91
N GLY A 277 -19.51 -2.78 6.88
CA GLY A 277 -20.59 -1.81 6.67
C GLY A 277 -20.14 -0.40 6.25
N MET A 278 -18.84 -0.12 6.27
CA MET A 278 -18.27 1.20 5.91
C MET A 278 -17.64 1.24 4.52
N ALA A 279 -17.73 0.14 3.76
CA ALA A 279 -17.18 0.08 2.41
C ALA A 279 -17.97 0.96 1.42
N PRO A 280 -17.33 1.54 0.39
CA PRO A 280 -15.90 1.46 0.04
C PRO A 280 -15.03 2.54 0.68
N GLY A 281 -15.43 3.15 1.77
CA GLY A 281 -14.77 4.31 2.35
C GLY A 281 -13.72 3.98 3.41
N VAL A 282 -13.13 5.07 3.91
CA VAL A 282 -12.23 5.07 5.07
C VAL A 282 -12.75 6.05 6.12
N PHE A 283 -12.43 5.83 7.39
CA PHE A 283 -12.92 6.69 8.45
C PHE A 283 -11.96 6.76 9.63
N ILE A 284 -12.09 7.85 10.37
CA ILE A 284 -11.44 8.02 11.66
C ILE A 284 -12.48 8.45 12.71
N ILE A 285 -12.23 8.07 13.95
CA ILE A 285 -12.98 8.61 15.08
C ILE A 285 -12.05 9.57 15.81
N VAL A 286 -12.54 10.78 16.02
CA VAL A 286 -11.77 11.88 16.61
C VAL A 286 -12.46 12.40 17.87
N THR A 287 -11.70 13.13 18.70
CA THR A 287 -12.22 13.82 19.89
C THR A 287 -11.52 15.18 20.08
N SER A 288 -12.10 16.02 20.92
CA SER A 288 -11.47 17.26 21.38
C SER A 288 -11.65 17.42 22.88
N ASP A 289 -10.61 17.91 23.56
CA ASP A 289 -10.67 18.27 24.99
C ASP A 289 -11.28 19.66 25.21
N GLN A 290 -11.43 20.47 24.15
CA GLN A 290 -11.96 21.83 24.19
C GLN A 290 -13.50 21.80 24.14
N GLU A 291 -14.15 22.44 25.12
CA GLU A 291 -15.62 22.52 25.20
C GLU A 291 -16.21 23.26 24.00
N ASP A 292 -15.67 24.46 23.68
CA ASP A 292 -16.13 25.26 22.53
C ASP A 292 -16.05 24.48 21.19
N VAL A 293 -15.03 23.61 21.03
CA VAL A 293 -14.91 22.76 19.83
C VAL A 293 -16.01 21.69 19.83
N ARG A 294 -16.31 21.08 20.97
CA ARG A 294 -17.40 20.10 21.08
C ARG A 294 -18.75 20.76 20.81
N ASP A 295 -19.00 21.96 21.34
CA ASP A 295 -20.23 22.70 21.08
C ASP A 295 -20.38 23.06 19.59
N LEU A 296 -19.28 23.42 18.93
CA LEU A 296 -19.27 23.66 17.48
C LEU A 296 -19.55 22.39 16.70
N MET A 297 -18.94 21.24 17.06
CA MET A 297 -19.21 19.95 16.40
C MET A 297 -20.68 19.54 16.55
N LYS A 298 -21.27 19.76 17.73
CA LYS A 298 -22.71 19.52 17.96
C LYS A 298 -23.57 20.47 17.09
N PHE A 299 -23.25 21.75 17.06
CA PHE A 299 -23.93 22.73 16.20
C PHE A 299 -23.88 22.35 14.71
N LEU A 300 -22.76 21.80 14.24
CA LEU A 300 -22.56 21.33 12.88
C LEU A 300 -23.22 19.97 12.59
N GLY A 301 -23.89 19.33 13.58
CA GLY A 301 -24.64 18.10 13.41
C GLY A 301 -23.80 16.81 13.52
N PHE A 302 -22.59 16.87 14.10
CA PHE A 302 -21.74 15.68 14.32
C PHE A 302 -22.15 14.85 15.56
N GLY A 303 -23.22 15.23 16.28
CA GLY A 303 -23.69 14.56 17.49
C GLY A 303 -23.27 15.25 18.79
N ASP A 304 -23.66 14.66 19.92
CA ASP A 304 -23.42 15.23 21.26
C ASP A 304 -21.96 15.07 21.74
N GLY A 305 -21.15 14.26 21.06
CA GLY A 305 -19.77 14.00 21.42
C GLY A 305 -19.59 13.07 22.65
N PRO A 306 -18.38 13.02 23.25
CA PRO A 306 -17.18 13.77 22.90
C PRO A 306 -16.45 13.22 21.67
N ASN A 307 -16.87 12.08 21.10
CA ASN A 307 -16.26 11.45 19.95
C ASN A 307 -17.08 11.73 18.70
N TYR A 308 -16.40 11.89 17.55
CA TYR A 308 -17.01 12.27 16.28
C TYR A 308 -16.44 11.45 15.14
N LEU A 309 -17.28 11.13 14.14
CA LEU A 309 -16.86 10.43 12.92
C LEU A 309 -16.41 11.43 11.86
N LEU A 310 -15.21 11.24 11.31
CA LEU A 310 -14.83 11.80 10.02
C LEU A 310 -14.76 10.65 9.01
N TYR A 311 -15.58 10.72 7.96
CA TYR A 311 -15.79 9.64 7.00
C TYR A 311 -15.62 10.13 5.58
N ARG A 312 -14.77 9.42 4.83
CA ARG A 312 -14.61 9.59 3.41
C ARG A 312 -15.23 8.36 2.72
N PRO A 313 -16.40 8.50 2.04
CA PRO A 313 -17.18 7.35 1.54
C PRO A 313 -16.59 6.73 0.27
N TYR A 314 -15.35 7.02 -0.08
CA TYR A 314 -14.64 6.52 -1.26
C TYR A 314 -13.12 6.57 -1.06
N HIS A 315 -12.43 5.79 -1.87
CA HIS A 315 -11.01 5.92 -2.19
C HIS A 315 -10.85 5.55 -3.69
N LEU A 316 -9.98 6.23 -4.42
CA LEU A 316 -9.95 6.14 -5.88
C LEU A 316 -8.67 5.53 -6.45
N THR A 317 -7.87 4.88 -5.61
CA THR A 317 -6.66 4.15 -5.98
C THR A 317 -5.77 4.91 -6.99
N SER A 318 -5.59 4.39 -8.19
CA SER A 318 -4.73 4.99 -9.23
C SER A 318 -5.15 6.38 -9.68
N LEU A 319 -6.43 6.77 -9.51
CA LEU A 319 -6.91 8.09 -9.93
C LEU A 319 -6.35 9.23 -9.06
N GLU A 320 -6.01 8.96 -7.81
CA GLU A 320 -5.42 9.94 -6.89
C GLU A 320 -3.89 9.87 -6.88
N ALA A 321 -3.27 8.86 -7.49
CA ALA A 321 -1.82 8.72 -7.55
C ALA A 321 -1.08 9.93 -8.18
N PRO A 322 -1.63 10.70 -9.13
CA PRO A 322 -0.99 11.94 -9.59
C PRO A 322 -0.72 12.95 -8.48
N ILE A 323 -1.56 12.99 -7.43
CA ILE A 323 -1.36 13.86 -6.25
C ILE A 323 -0.10 13.40 -5.50
N THR A 324 0.01 12.11 -5.20
CA THR A 324 1.21 11.52 -4.59
C THR A 324 2.48 11.76 -5.41
N ILE A 325 2.38 11.63 -6.74
CA ILE A 325 3.51 11.89 -7.66
C ILE A 325 3.97 13.35 -7.55
N TYR A 326 3.02 14.29 -7.54
CA TYR A 326 3.32 15.71 -7.37
C TYR A 326 3.96 15.97 -6.00
N ASP A 327 3.35 15.50 -4.92
CA ASP A 327 3.85 15.73 -3.56
C ASP A 327 5.26 15.16 -3.40
N ALA A 328 5.51 13.95 -3.89
CA ALA A 328 6.83 13.31 -3.82
C ALA A 328 7.91 14.04 -4.61
N VAL A 329 7.60 14.47 -5.85
CA VAL A 329 8.63 15.02 -6.77
C VAL A 329 8.80 16.53 -6.60
N VAL A 330 7.72 17.27 -6.33
CA VAL A 330 7.73 18.73 -6.29
C VAL A 330 7.85 19.26 -4.87
N GLU A 331 7.06 18.68 -3.94
CA GLU A 331 7.06 19.11 -2.54
C GLU A 331 8.07 18.32 -1.68
N ASN A 332 8.60 17.20 -2.19
CA ASN A 332 9.48 16.26 -1.47
C ASN A 332 8.81 15.67 -0.20
N GLU A 333 7.49 15.46 -0.25
CA GLU A 333 6.68 14.95 0.86
C GLU A 333 6.00 13.61 0.49
N PRO A 334 5.93 12.66 1.43
CA PRO A 334 5.21 11.40 1.23
C PRO A 334 3.71 11.58 1.52
N SER A 335 2.83 10.92 0.74
CA SER A 335 1.40 10.80 1.09
C SER A 335 1.17 9.87 2.29
N ILE A 336 1.97 8.83 2.42
CA ILE A 336 2.03 7.93 3.59
C ILE A 336 3.44 7.35 3.71
N ALA A 337 3.98 7.35 4.91
CA ALA A 337 5.27 6.77 5.21
C ALA A 337 5.30 6.18 6.64
N PRO A 338 6.07 5.13 6.89
CA PRO A 338 6.18 4.46 8.19
C PRO A 338 7.09 5.25 9.15
N ILE A 339 6.66 6.46 9.52
CA ILE A 339 7.45 7.41 10.33
C ILE A 339 7.64 6.96 11.78
N HIS A 340 6.77 6.07 12.28
CA HIS A 340 6.88 5.46 13.61
C HIS A 340 7.68 4.14 13.59
N GLY A 341 8.26 3.78 12.44
CA GLY A 341 8.99 2.51 12.29
C GLY A 341 8.08 1.31 12.14
N GLN A 342 8.59 0.12 12.52
CA GLN A 342 7.78 -1.10 12.51
C GLN A 342 7.02 -1.20 13.82
N VAL A 343 5.77 -0.81 13.82
CA VAL A 343 4.86 -0.84 14.97
C VAL A 343 4.03 -2.12 14.99
N ALA A 344 3.63 -2.60 13.82
CA ALA A 344 2.84 -3.80 13.64
C ALA A 344 3.37 -4.68 12.52
N ASP A 345 2.98 -5.96 12.52
CA ASP A 345 3.29 -6.94 11.49
C ASP A 345 2.04 -7.72 11.06
N THR A 346 1.95 -8.01 9.78
CA THR A 346 0.99 -8.97 9.24
C THR A 346 1.65 -10.35 9.23
N VAL A 347 1.32 -11.16 10.22
CA VAL A 347 1.91 -12.49 10.43
C VAL A 347 1.12 -13.58 9.71
N THR A 348 1.76 -14.70 9.46
CA THR A 348 1.26 -15.81 8.65
C THR A 348 0.48 -16.81 9.49
N VAL A 349 -0.72 -17.19 9.03
CA VAL A 349 -1.56 -18.25 9.63
C VAL A 349 -1.86 -19.32 8.58
N ALA A 350 -1.81 -20.59 8.97
CA ALA A 350 -2.10 -21.71 8.08
C ALA A 350 -3.61 -21.86 7.81
N LYS A 351 -4.03 -21.86 6.53
CA LYS A 351 -5.43 -22.10 6.11
C LYS A 351 -5.85 -23.57 6.25
N ARG A 352 -4.90 -24.47 6.11
CA ARG A 352 -5.05 -25.93 6.16
C ARG A 352 -3.81 -26.57 6.75
N ASP A 353 -3.86 -27.89 6.95
CA ASP A 353 -2.66 -28.66 7.27
C ASP A 353 -1.64 -28.53 6.12
N ILE A 354 -0.40 -28.18 6.44
CA ILE A 354 0.73 -28.04 5.52
C ILE A 354 1.75 -29.10 5.91
N LYS A 355 2.17 -29.92 4.95
CA LYS A 355 3.14 -30.97 5.18
C LYS A 355 4.56 -30.47 5.06
N LYS A 356 5.48 -31.07 5.81
CA LYS A 356 6.91 -30.84 5.64
C LYS A 356 7.31 -30.97 4.18
N GLY A 357 8.06 -29.99 3.66
CA GLY A 357 8.50 -29.89 2.26
C GLY A 357 7.52 -29.16 1.33
N GLU A 358 6.28 -28.85 1.77
CA GLU A 358 5.38 -28.03 0.97
C GLU A 358 5.84 -26.57 0.92
N LYS A 359 5.64 -25.91 -0.23
CA LYS A 359 5.85 -24.46 -0.38
C LYS A 359 4.68 -23.70 0.22
N LEU A 360 4.95 -22.57 0.90
CA LEU A 360 3.88 -21.78 1.53
C LEU A 360 3.10 -20.91 0.51
N GLU A 361 3.72 -20.52 -0.59
CA GLU A 361 3.19 -19.70 -1.68
C GLU A 361 2.76 -18.26 -1.31
N GLY A 362 2.56 -17.95 -0.04
CA GLY A 362 2.32 -16.60 0.48
C GLY A 362 0.93 -16.01 0.16
N ILE A 363 0.88 -14.70 -0.01
CA ILE A 363 -0.35 -13.90 -0.14
C ILE A 363 -1.27 -14.43 -1.24
N GLY A 364 -2.55 -14.60 -0.90
CA GLY A 364 -3.60 -15.07 -1.81
C GLY A 364 -3.48 -16.55 -2.21
N SER A 365 -2.68 -17.35 -1.48
CA SER A 365 -2.61 -18.80 -1.68
C SER A 365 -3.72 -19.55 -0.94
N ASP A 366 -3.85 -20.83 -1.24
CA ASP A 366 -4.73 -21.78 -0.52
C ASP A 366 -4.12 -22.32 0.77
N ARG A 367 -2.91 -21.89 1.12
CA ARG A 367 -2.13 -22.45 2.24
C ARG A 367 -2.10 -21.53 3.45
N VAL A 368 -2.02 -20.22 3.23
CA VAL A 368 -1.82 -19.24 4.30
C VAL A 368 -2.65 -17.98 4.08
N PHE A 369 -2.91 -17.28 5.18
CA PHE A 369 -3.47 -15.94 5.18
C PHE A 369 -2.77 -15.08 6.24
N GLY A 370 -2.96 -13.76 6.19
CA GLY A 370 -2.33 -12.78 7.06
C GLY A 370 -3.22 -12.36 8.21
N LYS A 371 -2.66 -12.18 9.40
CA LYS A 371 -3.29 -11.50 10.54
C LYS A 371 -2.38 -10.42 11.11
N LEU A 372 -2.98 -9.28 11.45
CA LEU A 372 -2.28 -8.13 12.02
C LEU A 372 -2.02 -8.36 13.52
N THR A 373 -0.81 -8.01 13.96
CA THR A 373 -0.40 -8.04 15.37
C THR A 373 0.63 -6.96 15.64
N SER A 374 0.96 -6.70 16.91
CA SER A 374 2.06 -5.81 17.25
C SER A 374 3.42 -6.37 16.82
N HIS A 375 4.35 -5.49 16.47
CA HIS A 375 5.72 -5.87 16.15
C HIS A 375 6.42 -6.58 17.33
N ASP A 376 6.18 -6.11 18.54
CA ASP A 376 6.73 -6.73 19.75
C ASP A 376 6.33 -8.20 19.88
N ARG A 377 5.04 -8.51 19.63
CA ARG A 377 4.58 -9.90 19.63
C ARG A 377 5.23 -10.69 18.50
N CYS A 378 5.32 -10.11 17.30
CA CYS A 378 5.98 -10.76 16.17
C CYS A 378 7.44 -11.14 16.48
N LEU A 379 8.18 -10.27 17.14
CA LEU A 379 9.57 -10.53 17.58
C LEU A 379 9.65 -11.54 18.71
N ASN A 380 8.83 -11.38 19.76
CA ASN A 380 8.89 -12.24 20.96
C ASN A 380 8.51 -13.69 20.67
N GLU A 381 7.58 -13.92 19.75
CA GLU A 381 7.14 -15.25 19.33
C GLU A 381 7.84 -15.72 18.04
N ASP A 382 8.82 -14.98 17.53
CA ASP A 382 9.57 -15.24 16.27
C ASP A 382 8.63 -15.55 15.07
N LEU A 383 7.51 -14.81 14.95
CA LEU A 383 6.48 -15.08 13.96
C LEU A 383 6.94 -14.73 12.54
N LEU A 384 6.42 -15.47 11.54
CA LEU A 384 6.73 -15.24 10.13
C LEU A 384 5.86 -14.12 9.54
N PRO A 385 6.40 -12.93 9.20
CA PRO A 385 5.68 -11.94 8.41
C PRO A 385 5.34 -12.49 7.02
N ILE A 386 4.08 -12.37 6.61
CA ILE A 386 3.58 -13.00 5.36
C ILE A 386 4.30 -12.48 4.10
N GLY A 387 4.73 -11.22 4.11
CA GLY A 387 5.47 -10.62 2.99
C GLY A 387 6.89 -11.16 2.79
N LEU A 388 7.44 -11.92 3.75
CA LEU A 388 8.74 -12.59 3.60
C LEU A 388 8.64 -13.91 2.83
N ILE A 389 7.43 -14.40 2.56
CA ILE A 389 7.24 -15.64 1.81
C ILE A 389 7.61 -15.42 0.35
N THR A 390 8.59 -16.18 -0.11
CA THR A 390 9.05 -16.23 -1.50
C THR A 390 8.67 -17.59 -2.13
N PRO A 391 8.81 -17.76 -3.45
CA PRO A 391 8.63 -19.08 -4.08
C PRO A 391 9.54 -20.19 -3.51
N ASN A 392 10.62 -19.81 -2.81
CA ASN A 392 11.56 -20.75 -2.19
C ASN A 392 11.21 -21.07 -0.73
N THR A 393 10.22 -20.40 -0.13
CA THR A 393 9.80 -20.64 1.26
C THR A 393 9.05 -21.96 1.38
N GLU A 394 9.52 -22.85 2.27
CA GLU A 394 8.96 -24.19 2.48
C GLU A 394 8.82 -24.53 3.95
N ALA A 395 7.82 -25.35 4.29
CA ALA A 395 7.64 -25.90 5.61
C ALA A 395 8.74 -26.95 5.90
N ILE A 396 9.40 -26.84 7.05
CA ILE A 396 10.41 -27.83 7.49
C ILE A 396 9.88 -28.81 8.54
N VAL A 397 8.65 -28.59 8.98
CA VAL A 397 7.85 -29.46 9.86
C VAL A 397 6.44 -29.57 9.33
N ASP A 398 5.62 -30.52 9.82
CA ASP A 398 4.17 -30.52 9.60
C ASP A 398 3.54 -29.37 10.39
N ILE A 399 2.72 -28.53 9.73
CA ILE A 399 2.02 -27.39 10.34
C ILE A 399 0.53 -27.67 10.28
N LYS A 400 -0.15 -27.54 11.41
CA LYS A 400 -1.60 -27.74 11.51
C LYS A 400 -2.35 -26.49 11.04
N LYS A 401 -3.57 -26.70 10.53
CA LYS A 401 -4.53 -25.64 10.27
C LYS A 401 -4.65 -24.71 11.48
N ASP A 402 -4.83 -23.40 11.24
CA ASP A 402 -4.97 -22.32 12.22
C ASP A 402 -3.73 -22.04 13.09
N THR A 403 -2.60 -22.71 12.81
CA THR A 403 -1.34 -22.38 13.45
C THR A 403 -0.84 -21.04 12.98
N VAL A 404 -0.49 -20.14 13.91
CA VAL A 404 0.33 -18.95 13.60
C VAL A 404 1.76 -19.45 13.37
N ILE A 405 2.27 -19.24 12.17
CA ILE A 405 3.55 -19.81 11.72
C ILE A 405 4.70 -18.96 12.24
N ASP A 406 5.64 -19.58 12.92
CA ASP A 406 6.90 -18.97 13.34
C ASP A 406 8.08 -19.36 12.40
N MET A 407 9.20 -18.66 12.57
CA MET A 407 10.38 -18.81 11.71
C MET A 407 11.05 -20.19 11.84
N SER A 408 10.85 -20.90 12.97
CA SER A 408 11.40 -22.25 13.19
C SER A 408 10.66 -23.33 12.39
N MET A 409 9.44 -23.04 11.93
CA MET A 409 8.61 -23.98 11.15
C MET A 409 8.94 -23.97 9.66
N VAL A 410 9.70 -22.97 9.19
CA VAL A 410 9.90 -22.74 7.76
C VAL A 410 11.35 -22.49 7.41
N LYS A 411 11.69 -22.80 6.16
CA LYS A 411 12.94 -22.36 5.54
C LYS A 411 12.64 -21.22 4.58
N ILE A 412 13.10 -20.02 4.91
CA ILE A 412 12.94 -18.83 4.06
C ILE A 412 14.13 -18.64 3.11
N ASP A 413 13.97 -17.79 2.10
CA ASP A 413 15.06 -17.41 1.19
C ASP A 413 15.92 -16.31 1.80
N GLU A 414 17.03 -16.71 2.44
CA GLU A 414 17.98 -15.81 3.08
C GLU A 414 18.69 -14.85 2.10
N LYS A 415 18.72 -15.22 0.81
CA LYS A 415 19.37 -14.41 -0.23
C LYS A 415 18.42 -13.37 -0.83
N ALA A 416 17.11 -13.49 -0.59
CA ALA A 416 16.12 -12.55 -1.08
C ALA A 416 16.39 -11.14 -0.52
N THR A 417 16.22 -10.13 -1.37
CA THR A 417 16.42 -8.73 -0.97
C THR A 417 15.50 -8.33 0.18
N ILE A 418 14.25 -8.76 0.15
CA ILE A 418 13.26 -8.46 1.19
C ILE A 418 13.67 -9.03 2.55
N THR A 419 14.18 -10.27 2.59
CA THR A 419 14.67 -10.90 3.82
C THR A 419 15.85 -10.14 4.42
N ARG A 420 16.82 -9.73 3.58
CA ARG A 420 17.97 -8.95 4.02
C ARG A 420 17.58 -7.55 4.50
N LEU A 421 16.63 -6.90 3.85
CA LEU A 421 16.08 -5.62 4.27
C LEU A 421 15.36 -5.75 5.62
N ARG A 422 14.54 -6.79 5.80
CA ARG A 422 13.86 -7.05 7.07
C ARG A 422 14.83 -7.29 8.22
N ARG A 423 15.90 -8.07 8.02
CA ARG A 423 16.96 -8.26 9.05
C ARG A 423 17.64 -6.96 9.41
N ARG A 424 17.95 -6.12 8.41
CA ARG A 424 18.48 -4.79 8.64
C ARG A 424 17.49 -3.94 9.43
N GLN A 425 16.20 -3.94 9.05
CA GLN A 425 15.14 -3.20 9.75
C GLN A 425 15.04 -3.61 11.22
N ASN A 426 15.02 -4.91 11.52
CA ASN A 426 14.98 -5.41 12.90
C ASN A 426 16.22 -5.03 13.74
N SER A 427 17.33 -4.66 13.09
CA SER A 427 18.55 -4.17 13.77
C SER A 427 18.62 -2.65 13.90
N MET A 428 17.68 -1.91 13.29
CA MET A 428 17.63 -0.45 13.40
C MET A 428 17.14 -0.07 14.80
N LYS A 429 17.80 0.92 15.41
CA LYS A 429 17.25 1.63 16.58
C LYS A 429 16.36 2.74 16.00
N LEU A 430 15.08 2.53 16.04
CA LEU A 430 14.08 3.51 15.67
C LEU A 430 13.71 4.34 16.88
#